data_4d5f6df56a6f89bbed9e3ea941add953
#
_entry.id   4d5f6df56a6f89bbed9e3ea941add953
#
_cell.length_a   1.000
_cell.length_b   1.000
_cell.length_c   1.000
_cell.angle_alpha   90.00
_cell.angle_beta   90.00
_cell.angle_gamma   90.00
#
_symmetry.space_group_name_H-M   'P 1'
#
loop_
_entity.id
_entity.type
_entity.pdbx_description
1 polymer ?
#
loop_
_entity_poly.entity_id
_entity_poly.type
_entity_poly.pdbx_seq_one_letter_code
_entity_poly.pdbx_strand_id
1 'polypeptide(L)' 'MGNKDYPWFDDQCRHAFSLKQESYLRWTRDHSRVNWEEFVRCQVRANETYSEAKRQFSDRKKDVLMNVHSPHKG' A
#
# COMPACT_ATOMS: atom_id res chain seq x y z
N MET A 1 -8.56 11.27 -8.00
CA MET A 1 -7.71 12.03 -7.76
C MET A 1 -7.02 12.14 -6.51
N GLY A 2 -7.58 12.05 -5.39
CA GLY A 2 -6.91 12.27 -4.14
C GLY A 2 -5.77 11.34 -3.87
N ASN A 3 -5.83 10.17 -4.40
CA ASN A 3 -4.82 9.21 -4.02
C ASN A 3 -3.45 9.55 -4.55
N LYS A 4 -3.35 10.35 -5.56
CA LYS A 4 -2.05 10.68 -6.05
C LYS A 4 -1.34 11.60 -5.11
N ASP A 5 -2.00 12.03 -4.09
CA ASP A 5 -1.37 12.90 -3.13
C ASP A 5 -0.39 12.20 -2.23
N TYR A 6 -0.44 10.89 -2.18
CA TYR A 6 0.46 10.15 -1.32
C TYR A 6 1.77 9.86 -2.04
N PRO A 7 2.87 10.44 -1.57
CA PRO A 7 4.15 10.24 -2.25
C PRO A 7 4.64 8.80 -2.20
N TRP A 8 4.16 8.01 -1.25
CA TRP A 8 4.58 6.62 -1.15
C TRP A 8 3.73 5.69 -2.00
N PHE A 9 2.66 6.22 -2.60
CA PHE A 9 1.74 5.40 -3.38
C PHE A 9 2.32 5.19 -4.77
N ASP A 10 2.88 4.03 -5.01
CA ASP A 10 3.52 3.72 -6.28
C ASP A 10 2.67 2.79 -7.13
N ASP A 11 3.25 2.28 -8.20
CA ASP A 11 2.52 1.42 -9.12
C ASP A 11 2.06 0.14 -8.46
N GLN A 12 2.86 -0.39 -7.56
CA GLN A 12 2.47 -1.61 -6.87
C GLN A 12 1.26 -1.37 -5.99
N CYS A 13 1.22 -0.24 -5.33
CA CYS A 13 0.07 0.12 -4.52
C CYS A 13 -1.17 0.27 -5.38
N ARG A 14 -1.00 0.88 -6.54
CA ARG A 14 -2.12 1.07 -7.45
C ARG A 14 -2.63 -0.27 -7.94
N HIS A 15 -1.73 -1.16 -8.26
CA HIS A 15 -2.12 -2.49 -8.72
C HIS A 15 -2.86 -3.25 -7.62
N ALA A 16 -2.35 -3.19 -6.41
CA ALA A 16 -2.98 -3.86 -5.28
C ALA A 16 -4.37 -3.28 -5.02
N PHE A 17 -4.48 -1.98 -5.15
CA PHE A 17 -5.76 -1.31 -4.95
C PHE A 17 -6.77 -1.76 -6.01
N SER A 18 -6.33 -1.89 -7.25
CA SER A 18 -7.20 -2.35 -8.32
C SER A 18 -7.70 -3.76 -8.06
N LEU A 19 -6.83 -4.63 -7.63
CA LEU A 19 -7.23 -5.99 -7.35
C LEU A 19 -8.23 -6.05 -6.19
N LYS A 20 -7.98 -5.24 -5.18
CA LYS A 20 -8.89 -5.19 -4.05
C LYS A 20 -10.26 -4.68 -4.50
N GLN A 21 -10.27 -3.67 -5.33
CA GLN A 21 -11.49 -3.09 -5.83
C GLN A 21 -12.27 -4.10 -6.65
N GLU A 22 -11.60 -4.81 -7.54
CA GLU A 22 -12.25 -5.79 -8.37
C GLU A 22 -12.84 -6.93 -7.55
N SER A 23 -12.10 -7.39 -6.56
CA SER A 23 -12.60 -8.47 -5.73
C SER A 23 -13.79 -8.02 -4.90
N TYR A 24 -13.78 -6.78 -4.47
CA TYR A 24 -14.91 -6.23 -3.74
C TYR A 24 -16.15 -6.17 -4.63
N LEU A 25 -15.99 -5.69 -5.85
CA LEU A 25 -17.11 -5.62 -6.77
C LEU A 25 -17.65 -7.01 -7.08
N ARG A 26 -16.77 -7.96 -7.21
CA ARG A 26 -17.20 -9.32 -7.46
C ARG A 26 -18.03 -9.83 -6.30
N TRP A 27 -17.60 -9.54 -5.10
CA TRP A 27 -18.34 -9.96 -3.92
C TRP A 27 -19.69 -9.28 -3.82
N THR A 28 -19.78 -8.01 -4.22
CA THR A 28 -21.06 -7.32 -4.15
C THR A 28 -22.08 -7.92 -5.10
N ARG A 29 -21.60 -8.53 -6.17
CA ARG A 29 -22.51 -9.16 -7.11
C ARG A 29 -22.92 -10.52 -6.63
N ASP A 30 -22.02 -11.23 -6.02
CA ASP A 30 -22.26 -12.60 -5.58
C ASP A 30 -21.62 -12.76 -4.23
N HIS A 31 -22.42 -12.77 -3.19
CA HIS A 31 -21.94 -12.86 -1.83
C HIS A 31 -21.55 -14.27 -1.44
N SER A 32 -20.87 -14.96 -2.32
CA SER A 32 -20.43 -16.31 -2.04
C SER A 32 -19.22 -16.25 -1.12
N ARG A 33 -18.98 -17.37 -0.47
CA ARG A 33 -17.85 -17.45 0.43
C ARG A 33 -16.54 -17.32 -0.32
N VAL A 34 -16.50 -17.90 -1.51
CA VAL A 34 -15.29 -17.82 -2.33
C VAL A 34 -14.94 -16.37 -2.64
N ASN A 35 -15.95 -15.60 -3.02
CA ASN A 35 -15.72 -14.20 -3.34
C ASN A 35 -15.30 -13.43 -2.12
N TRP A 36 -15.86 -13.76 -0.97
CA TRP A 36 -15.49 -13.09 0.25
C TRP A 36 -14.03 -13.37 0.62
N GLU A 37 -13.62 -14.63 0.51
CA GLU A 37 -12.25 -14.99 0.82
C GLU A 37 -11.29 -14.32 -0.13
N GLU A 38 -11.68 -14.23 -1.38
CA GLU A 38 -10.85 -13.55 -2.36
C GLU A 38 -10.68 -12.09 -2.01
N PHE A 39 -11.75 -11.44 -1.61
CA PHE A 39 -11.69 -10.04 -1.23
C PHE A 39 -10.79 -9.85 -0.02
N VAL A 40 -10.94 -10.70 0.99
CA VAL A 40 -10.12 -10.59 2.19
C VAL A 40 -8.65 -10.77 1.84
N ARG A 41 -8.36 -11.72 0.98
CA ARG A 41 -6.98 -11.97 0.59
C ARG A 41 -6.41 -10.77 -0.14
N CYS A 42 -7.17 -10.17 -1.03
CA CYS A 42 -6.70 -8.99 -1.75
C CYS A 42 -6.55 -7.82 -0.79
N GLN A 43 -7.42 -7.71 0.18
CA GLN A 43 -7.35 -6.64 1.14
C GLN A 43 -6.08 -6.74 1.99
N VAL A 44 -5.78 -7.94 2.44
CA VAL A 44 -4.58 -8.16 3.24
C VAL A 44 -3.34 -7.83 2.42
N ARG A 45 -3.32 -8.29 1.18
CA ARG A 45 -2.19 -8.05 0.32
C ARG A 45 -2.02 -6.54 0.05
N ALA A 46 -3.14 -5.86 -0.16
CA ALA A 46 -3.08 -4.42 -0.40
C ALA A 46 -2.53 -3.70 0.83
N ASN A 47 -2.98 -4.10 2.00
CA ASN A 47 -2.49 -3.48 3.22
C ASN A 47 -0.99 -3.71 3.40
N GLU A 48 -0.54 -4.90 3.09
CA GLU A 48 0.89 -5.20 3.19
C GLU A 48 1.68 -4.37 2.19
N THR A 49 1.15 -4.25 0.98
CA THR A 49 1.82 -3.46 -0.04
C THR A 49 1.90 -2.00 0.38
N TYR A 50 0.82 -1.47 0.93
CA TYR A 50 0.81 -0.10 1.39
C TYR A 50 1.80 0.10 2.53
N SER A 51 1.82 -0.82 3.48
CA SER A 51 2.73 -0.70 4.62
C SER A 51 4.17 -0.74 4.16
N GLU A 52 4.47 -1.62 3.23
CA GLU A 52 5.82 -1.72 2.71
C GLU A 52 6.22 -0.44 1.98
N ALA A 53 5.33 0.09 1.18
CA ALA A 53 5.62 1.31 0.44
C ALA A 53 5.85 2.48 1.39
N LYS A 54 5.02 2.58 2.41
CA LYS A 54 5.17 3.63 3.39
C LYS A 54 6.49 3.49 4.12
N ARG A 55 6.84 2.28 4.49
CA ARG A 55 8.07 2.06 5.21
C ARG A 55 9.29 2.41 4.37
N GLN A 56 9.26 2.00 3.11
CA GLN A 56 10.37 2.31 2.22
C GLN A 56 10.51 3.81 2.02
N PHE A 57 9.40 4.48 1.87
CA PHE A 57 9.43 5.91 1.70
C PHE A 57 9.96 6.59 2.97
N SER A 58 9.52 6.13 4.10
CA SER A 58 9.96 6.68 5.37
C SER A 58 11.44 6.41 5.61
N ASP A 59 11.90 5.22 5.29
CA ASP A 59 13.30 4.88 5.45
C ASP A 59 14.18 5.73 4.57
N ARG A 60 13.75 5.93 3.33
CA ARG A 60 14.51 6.74 2.41
C ARG A 60 14.61 8.17 2.91
N LYS A 61 13.50 8.68 3.40
CA LYS A 61 13.48 10.02 3.92
C LYS A 61 14.36 10.13 5.16
N LYS A 62 14.27 9.14 6.01
CA LYS A 62 15.04 9.10 7.21
C LYS A 62 16.53 9.03 6.90
N ASP A 63 16.86 8.27 5.90
CA ASP A 63 18.25 8.12 5.49
C ASP A 63 18.82 9.45 5.06
N VAL A 64 18.08 10.20 4.29
CA VAL A 64 18.51 11.49 3.85
C VAL A 64 18.70 12.42 5.03
N LEU A 65 17.74 12.42 5.94
CA LEU A 65 17.84 13.27 7.11
C LEU A 65 19.01 12.87 7.97
N MET A 66 19.26 11.61 8.12
CA MET A 66 20.36 11.15 8.93
C MET A 66 21.67 11.55 8.33
N ASN A 67 21.76 11.53 7.03
CA ASN A 67 22.98 11.95 6.38
C ASN A 67 23.27 13.41 6.72
N VAL A 68 22.25 14.20 6.75
CA VAL A 68 22.42 15.61 7.04
C VAL A 68 22.80 15.82 8.48
N HIS A 69 22.15 15.09 9.37
CA HIS A 69 22.42 15.26 10.77
C HIS A 69 23.55 14.42 11.30
N SER A 70 23.84 13.39 10.62
CA SER A 70 24.80 12.44 11.10
C SER A 70 26.08 13.06 11.62
N PRO A 71 26.64 13.96 10.92
CA PRO A 71 27.90 14.51 11.37
C PRO A 71 27.87 15.04 12.77
N HIS A 72 26.87 15.73 13.10
CA HIS A 72 26.89 16.30 14.36
C HIS A 72 26.59 15.32 15.45
N LYS A 73 26.01 14.24 15.06
CA LYS A 73 25.74 13.30 16.04
C LYS A 73 26.99 12.79 16.63
N GLY A 74 27.93 12.72 15.83
CA GLY A 74 29.25 12.28 16.21
C GLY A 74 29.46 11.98 17.61
#